data_43efe9d7da2f42890a789269299a8cc5
#
_entry.id   43efe9d7da2f42890a789269299a8cc5
#
_cell.length_a   1.000
_cell.length_b   1.000
_cell.length_c   1.000
_cell.angle_alpha   90.00
_cell.angle_beta   90.00
_cell.angle_gamma   90.00
#
_symmetry.space_group_name_H-M   'P 1'
#
loop_
_entity.id
_entity.type
_entity.pdbx_description
1 polymer ?
#
loop_
_entity_poly.entity_id
_entity_poly.type
_entity_poly.pdbx_seq_one_letter_code
_entity_poly.pdbx_strand_id
1 'polypeptide(L)'
;MKTAVVLFNLGGPDKQESVKPFLFNLFNDPNIFRLPNPFRYLLARLISSRRTKEATEIYAEIGGKSPILEITNSQAEALQKELKNKGIENKVFVCMRYWHPMTAEVVSKVKDYNPDKIFLLPLYPQYSTTTTKSSLDAWFKEAQNQELLSLIHISEPTRHDQI
;
A
#
# COMPACT_ATOMS: atom_id res chain seq x y z
N MET A 1 26.18 2.79 -0.68
CA MET A 1 24.97 3.46 -1.21
C MET A 1 23.75 2.82 -0.53
N LYS A 2 23.08 3.60 0.24
CA LYS A 2 21.96 3.19 1.12
C LYS A 2 20.66 3.15 0.35
N THR A 3 20.03 2.01 0.26
CA THR A 3 18.85 1.79 -0.59
C THR A 3 17.62 1.53 0.26
N ALA A 4 16.52 2.25 0.02
CA ALA A 4 15.20 1.89 0.50
C ALA A 4 14.41 1.18 -0.60
N VAL A 5 13.75 0.08 -0.26
CA VAL A 5 12.78 -0.58 -1.14
C VAL A 5 11.42 -0.53 -0.48
N VAL A 6 10.40 -0.05 -1.19
CA VAL A 6 9.04 0.07 -0.66
C VAL A 6 8.13 -0.90 -1.42
N LEU A 7 7.64 -1.91 -0.72
CA LEU A 7 6.70 -2.89 -1.24
C LEU A 7 5.27 -2.35 -1.06
N PHE A 8 4.54 -2.17 -2.15
CA PHE A 8 3.14 -1.75 -2.08
C PHE A 8 2.19 -2.94 -2.18
N ASN A 9 1.20 -2.94 -1.30
CA ASN A 9 0.09 -3.86 -1.38
C ASN A 9 -1.21 -3.18 -0.93
N LEU A 10 -2.35 -3.85 -1.17
CA LEU A 10 -3.68 -3.29 -0.90
C LEU A 10 -3.90 -3.01 0.59
N GLY A 11 -3.42 -3.90 1.44
CA GLY A 11 -3.75 -3.93 2.85
C GLY A 11 -5.05 -4.68 3.12
N GLY A 12 -5.33 -4.89 4.38
CA GLY A 12 -6.53 -5.54 4.85
C GLY A 12 -6.71 -5.38 6.35
N PRO A 13 -7.91 -5.64 6.89
CA PRO A 13 -8.16 -5.46 8.32
C PRO A 13 -7.30 -6.42 9.15
N ASP A 14 -6.69 -5.90 10.21
CA ASP A 14 -5.85 -6.63 11.16
C ASP A 14 -6.67 -7.27 12.31
N LYS A 15 -7.95 -6.91 12.41
CA LYS A 15 -8.95 -7.44 13.36
C LYS A 15 -10.36 -7.10 12.86
N GLN A 16 -11.36 -7.68 13.48
CA GLN A 16 -12.77 -7.50 13.05
C GLN A 16 -13.23 -6.05 13.12
N GLU A 17 -12.84 -5.30 14.14
CA GLU A 17 -13.21 -3.89 14.29
C GLU A 17 -12.61 -3.00 13.19
N SER A 18 -11.53 -3.46 12.57
CA SER A 18 -10.85 -2.76 11.48
C SER A 18 -11.53 -2.93 10.12
N VAL A 19 -12.48 -3.86 9.99
CA VAL A 19 -13.16 -4.13 8.70
C VAL A 19 -13.87 -2.88 8.18
N LYS A 20 -14.66 -2.21 9.02
CA LYS A 20 -15.41 -1.02 8.60
C LYS A 20 -14.50 0.15 8.18
N PRO A 21 -13.50 0.57 8.97
CA PRO A 21 -12.61 1.64 8.56
C PRO A 21 -11.74 1.27 7.36
N PHE A 22 -11.31 0.02 7.20
CA PHE A 22 -10.65 -0.47 6.00
C PHE A 22 -11.53 -0.31 4.76
N LEU A 23 -12.79 -0.77 4.81
CA LEU A 23 -13.74 -0.61 3.71
C LEU A 23 -14.02 0.86 3.40
N PHE A 24 -14.09 1.71 4.43
CA PHE A 24 -14.25 3.15 4.22
C PHE A 24 -13.07 3.75 3.46
N ASN A 25 -11.84 3.44 3.86
CA ASN A 25 -10.64 3.91 3.15
C ASN A 25 -10.63 3.45 1.69
N LEU A 26 -10.97 2.19 1.45
CA LEU A 26 -11.08 1.61 0.12
C LEU A 26 -12.10 2.38 -0.74
N PHE A 27 -13.32 2.53 -0.28
CA PHE A 27 -14.39 3.18 -1.05
C PHE A 27 -14.24 4.70 -1.13
N ASN A 28 -13.45 5.32 -0.26
CA ASN A 28 -13.17 6.76 -0.32
C ASN A 28 -12.00 7.14 -1.25
N ASP A 29 -11.42 6.17 -1.96
CA ASP A 29 -10.36 6.43 -2.93
C ASP A 29 -10.92 7.06 -4.22
N PRO A 30 -10.39 8.22 -4.69
CA PRO A 30 -10.81 8.85 -5.94
C PRO A 30 -10.50 7.99 -7.18
N ASN A 31 -9.54 7.07 -7.11
CA ASN A 31 -9.26 6.12 -8.18
C ASN A 31 -10.29 4.97 -8.25
N ILE A 32 -11.07 4.75 -7.19
CA ILE A 32 -12.18 3.78 -7.16
C ILE A 32 -13.50 4.45 -7.53
N PHE A 33 -13.86 5.53 -6.80
CA PHE A 33 -15.02 6.34 -7.11
C PHE A 33 -14.60 7.76 -7.54
N ARG A 34 -14.72 8.03 -8.84
CA ARG A 34 -14.39 9.34 -9.45
C ARG A 34 -15.47 10.38 -9.16
N LEU A 35 -15.84 10.53 -7.89
CA LEU A 35 -16.81 11.51 -7.41
C LEU A 35 -16.08 12.62 -6.63
N PRO A 36 -16.50 13.88 -6.76
CA PRO A 36 -15.98 14.95 -5.93
C PRO A 36 -16.44 14.79 -4.48
N ASN A 37 -15.64 15.30 -3.52
CA ASN A 37 -16.12 15.48 -2.16
C ASN A 37 -17.18 16.60 -2.13
N PRO A 38 -18.23 16.48 -1.29
CA PRO A 38 -18.43 15.48 -0.23
C PRO A 38 -19.13 14.19 -0.68
N PHE A 39 -19.58 14.09 -1.94
CA PHE A 39 -20.39 12.95 -2.41
C PHE A 39 -19.68 11.62 -2.27
N ARG A 40 -18.38 11.56 -2.61
CA ARG A 40 -17.56 10.34 -2.45
C ARG A 40 -17.48 9.90 -0.99
N TYR A 41 -17.26 10.84 -0.08
CA TYR A 41 -17.20 10.57 1.35
C TYR A 41 -18.52 9.96 1.88
N LEU A 42 -19.67 10.56 1.52
CA LEU A 42 -20.98 10.08 1.92
C LEU A 42 -21.28 8.67 1.36
N LEU A 43 -20.95 8.46 0.08
CA LEU A 43 -21.11 7.17 -0.57
C LEU A 43 -20.21 6.10 0.08
N ALA A 44 -18.95 6.40 0.32
CA ALA A 44 -18.01 5.50 0.99
C ALA A 44 -18.50 5.12 2.39
N ARG A 45 -19.02 6.08 3.16
CA ARG A 45 -19.62 5.85 4.49
C ARG A 45 -20.84 4.94 4.42
N LEU A 46 -21.71 5.15 3.43
CA LEU A 46 -22.91 4.34 3.24
C LEU A 46 -22.56 2.89 2.88
N ILE A 47 -21.69 2.71 1.85
CA ILE A 47 -21.29 1.39 1.36
C ILE A 47 -20.53 0.62 2.44
N SER A 48 -19.55 1.25 3.10
CA SER A 48 -18.77 0.59 4.15
C SER A 48 -19.66 0.11 5.29
N SER A 49 -20.64 0.94 5.72
CA SER A 49 -21.59 0.55 6.78
C SER A 49 -22.47 -0.63 6.38
N ARG A 50 -22.94 -0.68 5.13
CA ARG A 50 -23.77 -1.80 4.64
C ARG A 50 -22.99 -3.09 4.48
N ARG A 51 -21.74 -3.00 3.99
CA ARG A 51 -20.92 -4.17 3.70
C ARG A 51 -20.12 -4.68 4.89
N THR A 52 -20.08 -3.96 6.01
CA THR A 52 -19.29 -4.35 7.18
C THR A 52 -19.68 -5.72 7.71
N LYS A 53 -20.98 -6.00 7.85
CA LYS A 53 -21.45 -7.27 8.42
C LYS A 53 -20.98 -8.45 7.56
N GLU A 54 -21.29 -8.44 6.28
CA GLU A 54 -20.91 -9.48 5.31
C GLU A 54 -19.37 -9.67 5.27
N ALA A 55 -18.64 -8.58 5.19
CA ALA A 55 -17.18 -8.64 5.16
C ALA A 55 -16.59 -9.19 6.48
N THR A 56 -17.17 -8.82 7.64
CA THR A 56 -16.72 -9.35 8.93
C THR A 56 -16.94 -10.87 9.01
N GLU A 57 -18.07 -11.37 8.52
CA GLU A 57 -18.36 -12.80 8.44
C GLU A 57 -17.34 -13.53 7.55
N ILE A 58 -17.02 -12.98 6.37
CA ILE A 58 -16.00 -13.54 5.46
C ILE A 58 -14.61 -13.56 6.13
N TYR A 59 -14.21 -12.45 6.78
CA TYR A 59 -12.92 -12.43 7.48
C TYR A 59 -12.89 -13.38 8.68
N ALA A 60 -14.03 -13.63 9.35
CA ALA A 60 -14.10 -14.59 10.44
C ALA A 60 -13.75 -16.02 9.98
N GLU A 61 -14.11 -16.42 8.76
CA GLU A 61 -13.78 -17.73 8.18
C GLU A 61 -12.27 -17.93 7.99
N ILE A 62 -11.50 -16.87 7.87
CA ILE A 62 -10.04 -16.90 7.70
C ILE A 62 -9.25 -16.44 8.94
N GLY A 63 -9.88 -16.52 10.11
CA GLY A 63 -9.24 -16.21 11.39
C GLY A 63 -9.43 -14.77 11.88
N GLY A 64 -10.44 -14.05 11.36
CA GLY A 64 -10.87 -12.72 11.83
C GLY A 64 -10.03 -11.55 11.35
N LYS A 65 -9.03 -11.80 10.50
CA LYS A 65 -8.11 -10.77 9.94
C LYS A 65 -7.63 -11.15 8.54
N SER A 66 -7.09 -10.17 7.82
CA SER A 66 -6.40 -10.43 6.55
C SER A 66 -4.96 -10.92 6.79
N PRO A 67 -4.49 -11.97 6.11
CA PRO A 67 -3.11 -12.43 6.20
C PRO A 67 -2.13 -11.57 5.37
N ILE A 68 -2.63 -10.61 4.60
CA ILE A 68 -1.84 -9.87 3.59
C ILE A 68 -0.63 -9.15 4.18
N LEU A 69 -0.75 -8.57 5.38
CA LEU A 69 0.35 -7.88 6.03
C LEU A 69 1.45 -8.84 6.46
N GLU A 70 1.10 -9.98 7.07
CA GLU A 70 2.05 -11.00 7.51
C GLU A 70 2.81 -11.59 6.33
N ILE A 71 2.09 -11.91 5.24
CA ILE A 71 2.69 -12.44 4.01
C ILE A 71 3.62 -11.39 3.38
N THR A 72 3.20 -10.12 3.31
CA THR A 72 4.02 -9.06 2.72
C THR A 72 5.26 -8.76 3.58
N ASN A 73 5.16 -8.83 4.89
CA ASN A 73 6.32 -8.72 5.78
C ASN A 73 7.34 -9.84 5.55
N SER A 74 6.88 -11.08 5.42
CA SER A 74 7.76 -12.22 5.10
C SER A 74 8.46 -12.04 3.75
N GLN A 75 7.77 -11.51 2.75
CA GLN A 75 8.37 -11.16 1.45
C GLN A 75 9.40 -10.04 1.60
N ALA A 76 9.12 -9.02 2.40
CA ALA A 76 10.04 -7.91 2.67
C ALA A 76 11.33 -8.39 3.36
N GLU A 77 11.22 -9.26 4.35
CA GLU A 77 12.36 -9.85 5.06
C GLU A 77 13.23 -10.70 4.14
N ALA A 78 12.59 -11.55 3.31
CA ALA A 78 13.30 -12.37 2.34
C ALA A 78 14.05 -11.52 1.31
N LEU A 79 13.40 -10.49 0.75
CA LEU A 79 14.03 -9.56 -0.18
C LEU A 79 15.18 -8.80 0.47
N GLN A 80 15.00 -8.29 1.67
CA GLN A 80 16.04 -7.57 2.41
C GLN A 80 17.28 -8.43 2.63
N LYS A 81 17.07 -9.71 3.00
CA LYS A 81 18.14 -10.69 3.18
C LYS A 81 18.90 -10.95 1.87
N GLU A 82 18.19 -11.15 0.76
CA GLU A 82 18.81 -11.40 -0.54
C GLU A 82 19.62 -10.20 -1.05
N LEU A 83 19.08 -8.98 -0.90
CA LEU A 83 19.81 -7.77 -1.26
C LEU A 83 21.08 -7.59 -0.40
N LYS A 84 21.01 -7.91 0.89
CA LYS A 84 22.17 -7.88 1.79
C LYS A 84 23.23 -8.93 1.39
N ASN A 85 22.83 -10.14 1.00
CA ASN A 85 23.72 -11.19 0.51
C ASN A 85 24.47 -10.76 -0.75
N LYS A 86 23.85 -9.89 -1.57
CA LYS A 86 24.47 -9.27 -2.76
C LYS A 86 25.33 -8.04 -2.46
N GLY A 87 25.57 -7.74 -1.18
CA GLY A 87 26.39 -6.59 -0.76
C GLY A 87 25.68 -5.22 -0.87
N ILE A 88 24.37 -5.20 -1.02
CA ILE A 88 23.59 -3.97 -1.10
C ILE A 88 23.14 -3.57 0.30
N GLU A 89 23.59 -2.41 0.77
CA GLU A 89 23.09 -1.80 1.99
C GLU A 89 21.63 -1.36 1.76
N ASN A 90 20.69 -2.04 2.40
CA ASN A 90 19.27 -1.85 2.11
C ASN A 90 18.39 -1.94 3.35
N LYS A 91 17.19 -1.33 3.24
CA LYS A 91 16.06 -1.56 4.12
C LYS A 91 14.78 -1.67 3.28
N VAL A 92 13.99 -2.72 3.54
CA VAL A 92 12.73 -2.94 2.87
C VAL A 92 11.59 -2.49 3.77
N PHE A 93 10.67 -1.70 3.23
CA PHE A 93 9.51 -1.16 3.92
C PHE A 93 8.24 -1.71 3.27
N VAL A 94 7.26 -2.05 4.07
CA VAL A 94 5.92 -2.44 3.60
C VAL A 94 5.00 -1.24 3.69
N CYS A 95 4.29 -0.94 2.61
CA CYS A 95 3.36 0.16 2.51
C CYS A 95 2.00 -0.36 2.02
N MET A 96 0.99 -0.24 2.86
CA MET A 96 -0.37 -0.66 2.55
C MET A 96 -1.21 0.53 2.10
N ARG A 97 -2.06 0.30 1.07
CA ARG A 97 -2.85 1.40 0.50
C ARG A 97 -4.05 1.80 1.35
N TYR A 98 -4.76 0.83 1.93
CA TYR A 98 -6.04 1.10 2.61
C TYR A 98 -6.06 0.72 4.08
N TRP A 99 -4.97 0.16 4.60
CA TRP A 99 -4.79 -0.12 6.03
C TRP A 99 -3.33 0.06 6.46
N HIS A 100 -3.03 -0.12 7.72
CA HIS A 100 -1.68 0.06 8.26
C HIS A 100 -0.68 -1.04 7.84
N PRO A 101 0.59 -0.66 7.66
CA PRO A 101 1.17 0.69 7.70
C PRO A 101 0.81 1.52 6.47
N MET A 102 0.19 2.68 6.68
CA MET A 102 -0.29 3.55 5.60
C MET A 102 0.85 4.42 5.02
N THR A 103 0.61 4.98 3.84
CA THR A 103 1.61 5.72 3.06
C THR A 103 2.33 6.82 3.86
N ALA A 104 1.61 7.66 4.61
CA ALA A 104 2.22 8.73 5.39
C ALA A 104 3.20 8.23 6.45
N GLU A 105 2.83 7.13 7.14
CA GLU A 105 3.69 6.48 8.15
C GLU A 105 4.98 5.93 7.51
N VAL A 106 4.86 5.34 6.33
CA VAL A 106 5.98 4.70 5.65
C VAL A 106 6.91 5.72 5.03
N VAL A 107 6.38 6.78 4.43
CA VAL A 107 7.19 7.90 3.90
C VAL A 107 8.03 8.52 5.00
N SER A 108 7.46 8.76 6.20
CA SER A 108 8.23 9.26 7.35
C SER A 108 9.35 8.30 7.75
N LYS A 109 9.09 6.99 7.85
CA LYS A 109 10.11 5.99 8.17
C LYS A 109 11.22 5.89 7.11
N VAL A 110 10.87 6.07 5.84
CA VAL A 110 11.87 6.10 4.75
C VAL A 110 12.71 7.37 4.83
N LYS A 111 12.11 8.50 5.14
CA LYS A 111 12.84 9.76 5.39
C LYS A 111 13.83 9.63 6.54
N ASP A 112 13.39 9.08 7.68
CA ASP A 112 14.24 8.84 8.86
C ASP A 112 15.41 7.88 8.55
N TYR A 113 15.18 6.91 7.66
CA TYR A 113 16.22 6.00 7.19
C TYR A 113 17.27 6.73 6.34
N ASN A 114 16.93 7.85 5.74
CA ASN A 114 17.80 8.71 4.90
C ASN A 114 18.55 7.92 3.82
N PRO A 115 17.86 7.33 2.84
CA PRO A 115 18.45 6.56 1.77
C PRO A 115 19.06 7.45 0.67
N ASP A 116 20.04 6.91 -0.08
CA ASP A 116 20.54 7.52 -1.31
C ASP A 116 19.60 7.25 -2.50
N LYS A 117 18.86 6.12 -2.47
CA LYS A 117 17.90 5.71 -3.49
C LYS A 117 16.67 5.05 -2.89
N ILE A 118 15.53 5.27 -3.53
CA ILE A 118 14.24 4.67 -3.15
C ILE A 118 13.69 3.92 -4.36
N PHE A 119 13.48 2.60 -4.21
CA PHE A 119 12.80 1.77 -5.19
C PHE A 119 11.37 1.51 -4.75
N LEU A 120 10.42 1.86 -5.61
CA LEU A 120 8.99 1.59 -5.42
C LEU A 120 8.63 0.30 -6.15
N LEU A 121 8.20 -0.72 -5.43
CA LEU A 121 7.90 -2.05 -5.95
C LEU A 121 6.44 -2.43 -5.63
N PRO A 122 5.50 -2.18 -6.55
CA PRO A 122 4.12 -2.65 -6.42
C PRO A 122 4.05 -4.18 -6.52
N LEU A 123 3.40 -4.83 -5.54
CA LEU A 123 3.20 -6.29 -5.52
C LEU A 123 1.85 -6.71 -6.14
N TYR A 124 1.28 -5.86 -6.98
CA TYR A 124 0.05 -6.18 -7.70
C TYR A 124 0.36 -7.02 -8.93
N PRO A 125 -0.46 -8.06 -9.25
CA PRO A 125 -0.22 -8.94 -10.40
C PRO A 125 -0.23 -8.21 -11.74
N GLN A 126 -1.01 -7.12 -11.81
CA GLN A 126 -1.18 -6.30 -13.02
C GLN A 126 -1.31 -4.83 -12.65
N TYR A 127 -0.89 -3.96 -13.58
CA TYR A 127 -1.16 -2.53 -13.45
C TYR A 127 -2.67 -2.24 -13.50
N SER A 128 -3.14 -1.46 -12.55
CA SER A 128 -4.52 -0.97 -12.52
C SER A 128 -4.56 0.44 -11.92
N THR A 129 -5.52 1.25 -12.37
CA THR A 129 -5.75 2.59 -11.80
C THR A 129 -6.15 2.54 -10.33
N THR A 130 -6.85 1.48 -9.92
CA THR A 130 -7.36 1.28 -8.56
C THR A 130 -6.35 0.60 -7.62
N THR A 131 -5.24 0.09 -8.14
CA THR A 131 -4.18 -0.57 -7.35
C THR A 131 -2.85 0.17 -7.50
N THR A 132 -2.07 -0.13 -8.54
CA THR A 132 -0.73 0.43 -8.74
C THR A 132 -0.76 1.96 -8.80
N LYS A 133 -1.62 2.53 -9.67
CA LYS A 133 -1.73 3.98 -9.80
C LYS A 133 -2.14 4.64 -8.48
N SER A 134 -3.17 4.12 -7.80
CA SER A 134 -3.64 4.66 -6.53
C SER A 134 -2.55 4.67 -5.45
N SER A 135 -1.74 3.60 -5.37
CA SER A 135 -0.64 3.51 -4.40
C SER A 135 0.48 4.49 -4.73
N LEU A 136 0.85 4.62 -6.01
CA LEU A 136 1.88 5.56 -6.45
C LEU A 136 1.43 7.03 -6.28
N ASP A 137 0.19 7.37 -6.64
CA ASP A 137 -0.36 8.72 -6.43
C ASP A 137 -0.29 9.12 -4.95
N ALA A 138 -0.68 8.22 -4.05
CA ALA A 138 -0.62 8.46 -2.61
C ALA A 138 0.84 8.63 -2.13
N TRP A 139 1.76 7.79 -2.63
CA TRP A 139 3.17 7.89 -2.30
C TRP A 139 3.78 9.21 -2.77
N PHE A 140 3.59 9.58 -4.04
CA PHE A 140 4.16 10.82 -4.58
C PHE A 140 3.64 12.06 -3.87
N LYS A 141 2.36 12.08 -3.52
CA LYS A 141 1.77 13.17 -2.75
C LYS A 141 2.47 13.35 -1.39
N GLU A 142 2.67 12.26 -0.65
CA GLU A 142 3.33 12.31 0.66
C GLU A 142 4.84 12.57 0.53
N ALA A 143 5.50 11.97 -0.46
CA ALA A 143 6.92 12.16 -0.71
C ALA A 143 7.25 13.61 -1.15
N GLN A 144 6.34 14.26 -1.89
CA GLN A 144 6.47 15.68 -2.25
C GLN A 144 6.43 16.56 -1.00
N ASN A 145 5.50 16.28 -0.09
CA ASN A 145 5.37 17.02 1.16
C ASN A 145 6.61 16.88 2.06
N GLN A 146 7.41 15.84 1.86
CA GLN A 146 8.58 15.52 2.67
C GLN A 146 9.92 15.62 1.91
N GLU A 147 9.92 16.16 0.68
CA GLU A 147 11.12 16.44 -0.15
C GLU A 147 11.93 15.20 -0.55
N LEU A 148 11.26 14.05 -0.76
CA LEU A 148 11.91 12.78 -1.12
C LEU A 148 11.90 12.47 -2.63
N LEU A 149 11.30 13.30 -3.48
CA LEU A 149 11.03 12.97 -4.89
C LEU A 149 12.27 12.70 -5.73
N SER A 150 13.38 13.37 -5.47
CA SER A 150 14.62 13.26 -6.27
C SER A 150 15.33 11.90 -6.15
N LEU A 151 14.95 11.09 -5.17
CA LEU A 151 15.57 9.79 -4.85
C LEU A 151 14.80 8.59 -5.40
N ILE A 152 13.65 8.83 -6.07
CA ILE A 152 12.69 7.77 -6.39
C ILE A 152 12.98 7.12 -7.74
N HIS A 153 13.03 5.79 -7.75
CA HIS A 153 13.02 4.93 -8.93
C HIS A 153 11.80 3.99 -8.85
N ILE A 154 11.02 3.92 -9.94
CA ILE A 154 9.85 3.04 -10.01
C ILE A 154 10.23 1.76 -10.73
N SER A 155 9.96 0.61 -10.10
CA SER A 155 9.92 -0.68 -10.78
C SER A 155 8.46 -1.06 -11.02
N GLU A 156 7.94 -0.76 -12.20
CA GLU A 156 6.59 -1.20 -12.56
C GLU A 156 6.60 -2.71 -12.84
N PRO A 157 5.53 -3.44 -12.44
CA PRO A 157 5.29 -4.74 -13.01
C PRO A 157 5.18 -4.56 -14.53
N THR A 158 5.96 -5.34 -15.28
CA THR A 158 6.03 -5.26 -16.73
C THR A 158 4.62 -5.20 -17.30
N ARG A 159 4.31 -4.07 -17.90
CA ARG A 159 3.14 -3.93 -18.75
C ARG A 159 3.37 -4.90 -19.91
N HIS A 160 2.65 -6.00 -19.94
CA HIS A 160 2.47 -6.72 -21.18
C HIS A 160 1.66 -5.80 -22.09
N ASP A 161 2.39 -4.87 -22.71
CA ASP A 161 1.89 -4.17 -23.87
C ASP A 161 1.91 -5.19 -24.99
N GLN A 162 0.72 -5.74 -25.25
CA GLN A 162 0.25 -6.02 -26.57
C GLN A 162 0.60 -7.36 -27.23
N ILE A 163 -0.39 -8.12 -27.40
CA ILE A 163 -0.76 -8.46 -28.79
C ILE A 163 -2.18 -7.99 -29.04
#